data_6cdfdae163c3528b679adc3e97487140
#
_entry.id   6cdfdae163c3528b679adc3e97487140
#
_cell.length_a   1.000
_cell.length_b   1.000
_cell.length_c   1.000
_cell.angle_alpha   90.00
_cell.angle_beta   90.00
_cell.angle_gamma   90.00
#
_symmetry.space_group_name_H-M   'P 1'
#
loop_
_entity.id
_entity.type
_entity.pdbx_description
1 polymer ?
#
loop_
_entity_poly.entity_id
_entity_poly.type
_entity_poly.pdbx_seq_one_letter_code
_entity_poly.pdbx_strand_id
1 'polypeptide(L)'
;MTTVSAPSRPIVGMFWMFAAGLSFVVMTALVKSLGSTMDPIQAAFLRYVLGLVFLLPALRSILATRLSKRDLSLFGLRGVIHGVAVMLWFYAMTRIPLAEVTAMNYMTPVYVTLGAALFLGEKLAFRRLAAILVALIGVLIILRPGFREVSSGHLAMLGTALTLGGSYLLAKLLVRDIPPSVVVAHLSIWVTLALIPFAIAVWSPPTLRDIGVLFLVASFATAGHYFMTLALQAAPVAVTQPVTFLQLIWATIVGALVFHESVDIWVVAGGTLILTAVSFISWREAMLNKRDVTPSAFAPKA
;
A
#
# COMPACT_ATOMS: atom_id res chain seq x y z
N MET A 1 -31.05 14.51 2.43
CA MET A 1 -29.93 15.43 2.22
C MET A 1 -29.15 14.96 1.01
N THR A 2 -29.33 15.61 -0.13
CA THR A 2 -28.56 15.34 -1.35
C THR A 2 -27.16 15.90 -1.14
N THR A 3 -26.19 15.03 -0.88
CA THR A 3 -24.78 15.42 -0.86
C THR A 3 -24.40 15.81 -2.29
N VAL A 4 -24.35 17.11 -2.55
CA VAL A 4 -23.72 17.65 -3.78
C VAL A 4 -22.25 17.22 -3.74
N SER A 5 -21.87 16.21 -4.54
CA SER A 5 -20.49 15.82 -4.66
C SER A 5 -19.72 17.01 -5.23
N ALA A 6 -18.65 17.41 -4.55
CA ALA A 6 -17.78 18.48 -5.05
C ALA A 6 -17.32 18.16 -6.49
N PRO A 7 -17.21 19.16 -7.38
CA PRO A 7 -16.81 18.91 -8.76
C PRO A 7 -15.44 18.23 -8.79
N SER A 8 -15.33 17.13 -9.54
CA SER A 8 -14.07 16.40 -9.67
C SER A 8 -13.01 17.29 -10.31
N ARG A 9 -11.79 17.28 -9.77
CA ARG A 9 -10.64 18.04 -10.26
C ARG A 9 -9.55 17.07 -10.74
N PRO A 10 -9.70 16.50 -11.94
CA PRO A 10 -8.84 15.42 -12.42
C PRO A 10 -7.35 15.74 -12.38
N ILE A 11 -6.96 16.93 -12.87
CA ILE A 11 -5.55 17.37 -12.91
C ILE A 11 -4.96 17.47 -11.49
N VAL A 12 -5.72 18.02 -10.54
CA VAL A 12 -5.31 18.12 -9.14
C VAL A 12 -5.14 16.73 -8.51
N GLY A 13 -6.07 15.80 -8.81
CA GLY A 13 -5.98 14.42 -8.37
C GLY A 13 -4.75 13.70 -8.94
N MET A 14 -4.47 13.88 -10.23
CA MET A 14 -3.27 13.32 -10.87
C MET A 14 -1.97 13.90 -10.27
N PHE A 15 -1.92 15.22 -10.04
CA PHE A 15 -0.77 15.86 -9.40
C PHE A 15 -0.48 15.29 -8.00
N TRP A 16 -1.50 15.18 -7.15
CA TRP A 16 -1.34 14.59 -5.81
C TRP A 16 -0.95 13.11 -5.87
N MET A 17 -1.48 12.34 -6.82
CA MET A 17 -1.09 10.94 -6.98
C MET A 17 0.37 10.81 -7.45
N PHE A 18 0.82 11.71 -8.32
CA PHE A 18 2.23 11.79 -8.72
C PHE A 18 3.13 12.09 -7.52
N ALA A 19 2.79 13.10 -6.72
CA ALA A 19 3.52 13.47 -5.51
C ALA A 19 3.57 12.31 -4.49
N ALA A 20 2.47 11.56 -4.35
CA ALA A 20 2.40 10.35 -3.52
C ALA A 20 3.37 9.28 -4.02
N GLY A 21 3.33 8.97 -5.33
CA GLY A 21 4.22 7.99 -5.96
C GLY A 21 5.70 8.35 -5.77
N LEU A 22 6.05 9.62 -6.01
CA LEU A 22 7.43 10.10 -5.80
C LEU A 22 7.85 9.97 -4.33
N SER A 23 6.98 10.32 -3.38
CA SER A 23 7.25 10.18 -1.95
C SER A 23 7.51 8.71 -1.57
N PHE A 24 6.75 7.77 -2.11
CA PHE A 24 6.98 6.33 -1.86
C PHE A 24 8.27 5.82 -2.50
N VAL A 25 8.66 6.32 -3.68
CA VAL A 25 9.96 5.97 -4.28
C VAL A 25 11.11 6.48 -3.42
N VAL A 26 11.07 7.74 -2.98
CA VAL A 26 12.08 8.30 -2.09
C VAL A 26 12.16 7.51 -0.78
N MET A 27 11.00 7.21 -0.17
CA MET A 27 10.94 6.37 1.04
C MET A 27 11.61 5.02 0.82
N THR A 28 11.28 4.31 -0.28
CA THR A 28 11.86 2.99 -0.59
C THR A 28 13.36 3.08 -0.82
N ALA A 29 13.84 4.12 -1.52
CA ALA A 29 15.25 4.39 -1.74
C ALA A 29 16.01 4.65 -0.42
N LEU A 30 15.41 5.44 0.48
CA LEU A 30 16.00 5.70 1.80
C LEU A 30 16.12 4.41 2.63
N VAL A 31 15.10 3.55 2.63
CA VAL A 31 15.19 2.24 3.30
C VAL A 31 16.30 1.40 2.66
N LYS A 32 16.39 1.35 1.34
CA LYS A 32 17.44 0.61 0.64
C LYS A 32 18.83 1.17 0.95
N SER A 33 18.98 2.47 1.14
CA SER A 33 20.27 3.11 1.49
C SER A 33 20.80 2.75 2.88
N LEU A 34 19.96 2.23 3.78
CA LEU A 34 20.39 1.66 5.05
C LEU A 34 21.21 0.38 4.83
N GLY A 35 20.94 -0.33 3.73
CA GLY A 35 21.71 -1.53 3.34
C GLY A 35 21.73 -2.59 4.44
N SER A 36 22.95 -3.06 4.78
CA SER A 36 23.18 -4.04 5.84
C SER A 36 23.57 -3.42 7.20
N THR A 37 23.50 -2.09 7.34
CA THR A 37 23.91 -1.41 8.59
C THR A 37 22.94 -1.68 9.74
N MET A 38 21.71 -2.02 9.44
CA MET A 38 20.66 -2.30 10.40
C MET A 38 19.79 -3.47 9.97
N ASP A 39 19.34 -4.28 10.92
CA ASP A 39 18.37 -5.33 10.65
C ASP A 39 17.06 -4.73 10.11
N PRO A 40 16.49 -5.29 9.02
CA PRO A 40 15.23 -4.80 8.42
C PRO A 40 14.05 -4.72 9.40
N ILE A 41 13.98 -5.62 10.38
CA ILE A 41 12.91 -5.65 11.40
C ILE A 41 13.07 -4.46 12.35
N GLN A 42 14.31 -4.19 12.79
CA GLN A 42 14.60 -3.03 13.64
C GLN A 42 14.34 -1.71 12.88
N ALA A 43 14.73 -1.63 11.61
CA ALA A 43 14.47 -0.47 10.77
C ALA A 43 12.96 -0.22 10.60
N ALA A 44 12.18 -1.28 10.36
CA ALA A 44 10.73 -1.21 10.31
C ALA A 44 10.12 -0.71 11.62
N PHE A 45 10.57 -1.21 12.76
CA PHE A 45 10.12 -0.77 14.09
C PHE A 45 10.42 0.70 14.33
N LEU A 46 11.69 1.12 14.15
CA LEU A 46 12.10 2.50 14.37
C LEU A 46 11.38 3.49 13.46
N ARG A 47 11.12 3.11 12.20
CA ARG A 47 10.28 3.92 11.28
C ARG A 47 8.90 4.17 11.86
N TYR A 48 8.25 3.15 12.49
CA TYR A 48 6.94 3.34 13.10
C TYR A 48 7.01 4.15 14.39
N VAL A 49 8.01 3.91 15.26
CA VAL A 49 8.23 4.71 16.47
C VAL A 49 8.41 6.19 16.13
N LEU A 50 9.32 6.50 15.21
CA LEU A 50 9.57 7.87 14.76
C LEU A 50 8.33 8.48 14.05
N GLY A 51 7.55 7.65 13.38
CA GLY A 51 6.30 8.05 12.72
C GLY A 51 5.18 8.44 13.69
N LEU A 52 5.23 8.04 14.97
CA LEU A 52 4.21 8.40 15.97
C LEU A 52 4.10 9.91 16.17
N VAL A 53 5.18 10.66 15.93
CA VAL A 53 5.16 12.14 16.03
C VAL A 53 4.13 12.75 15.06
N PHE A 54 3.90 12.14 13.91
CA PHE A 54 2.93 12.60 12.92
C PHE A 54 1.47 12.33 13.31
N LEU A 55 1.23 11.63 14.42
CA LEU A 55 -0.11 11.42 14.98
C LEU A 55 -0.59 12.57 15.87
N LEU A 56 0.30 13.47 16.26
CA LEU A 56 -0.03 14.61 17.14
C LEU A 56 -1.26 15.43 16.67
N PRO A 57 -1.43 15.75 15.38
CA PRO A 57 -2.63 16.43 14.91
C PRO A 57 -3.93 15.64 15.08
N ALA A 58 -3.84 14.29 15.07
CA ALA A 58 -4.99 13.40 15.23
C ALA A 58 -5.28 13.04 16.69
N LEU A 59 -4.44 13.46 17.64
CA LEU A 59 -4.51 13.04 19.04
C LEU A 59 -5.89 13.31 19.68
N ARG A 60 -6.47 14.49 19.44
CA ARG A 60 -7.80 14.84 19.94
C ARG A 60 -8.87 13.88 19.43
N SER A 61 -8.82 13.52 18.15
CA SER A 61 -9.76 12.58 17.53
C SER A 61 -9.58 11.16 18.09
N ILE A 62 -8.33 10.74 18.31
CA ILE A 62 -8.01 9.43 18.91
C ILE A 62 -8.61 9.33 20.32
N LEU A 63 -8.38 10.34 21.16
CA LEU A 63 -8.84 10.35 22.56
C LEU A 63 -10.37 10.51 22.67
N ALA A 64 -11.01 11.20 21.72
CA ALA A 64 -12.46 11.39 21.73
C ALA A 64 -13.24 10.18 21.20
N THR A 65 -12.60 9.27 20.45
CA THR A 65 -13.27 8.12 19.85
C THR A 65 -13.37 6.96 20.84
N ARG A 66 -14.60 6.56 21.20
CA ARG A 66 -14.83 5.37 22.01
C ARG A 66 -14.76 4.13 21.14
N LEU A 67 -13.83 3.24 21.46
CA LEU A 67 -13.65 1.97 20.77
C LEU A 67 -14.26 0.83 21.56
N SER A 68 -14.98 -0.05 20.87
CA SER A 68 -15.47 -1.30 21.46
C SER A 68 -14.34 -2.34 21.62
N LYS A 69 -14.58 -3.39 22.41
CA LYS A 69 -13.64 -4.52 22.53
C LYS A 69 -13.39 -5.20 21.17
N ARG A 70 -14.42 -5.25 20.31
CA ARG A 70 -14.31 -5.77 18.94
C ARG A 70 -13.37 -4.91 18.11
N ASP A 71 -13.51 -3.58 18.18
CA ASP A 71 -12.66 -2.65 17.41
C ASP A 71 -11.20 -2.78 17.84
N LEU A 72 -10.93 -2.84 19.14
CA LEU A 72 -9.58 -3.04 19.67
C LEU A 72 -8.97 -4.38 19.21
N SER A 73 -9.76 -5.47 19.19
CA SER A 73 -9.32 -6.76 18.66
C SER A 73 -8.99 -6.68 17.15
N LEU A 74 -9.84 -5.99 16.35
CA LEU A 74 -9.60 -5.80 14.93
C LEU A 74 -8.36 -4.92 14.67
N PHE A 75 -8.14 -3.87 15.46
CA PHE A 75 -6.93 -3.06 15.40
C PHE A 75 -5.69 -3.87 15.77
N GLY A 76 -5.75 -4.68 16.83
CA GLY A 76 -4.65 -5.55 17.23
C GLY A 76 -4.29 -6.56 16.13
N LEU A 77 -5.30 -7.27 15.59
CA LEU A 77 -5.11 -8.22 14.49
C LEU A 77 -4.52 -7.52 13.26
N ARG A 78 -5.06 -6.35 12.90
CA ARG A 78 -4.55 -5.55 11.79
C ARG A 78 -3.11 -5.10 12.04
N GLY A 79 -2.78 -4.69 13.28
CA GLY A 79 -1.41 -4.30 13.65
C GLY A 79 -0.41 -5.43 13.47
N VAL A 80 -0.76 -6.65 13.90
CA VAL A 80 0.09 -7.83 13.72
C VAL A 80 0.27 -8.17 12.24
N ILE A 81 -0.83 -8.28 11.48
CA ILE A 81 -0.77 -8.62 10.04
C ILE A 81 0.01 -7.56 9.26
N HIS A 82 -0.21 -6.27 9.54
CA HIS A 82 0.50 -5.18 8.91
C HIS A 82 1.97 -5.12 9.36
N GLY A 83 2.26 -5.44 10.62
CA GLY A 83 3.63 -5.55 11.13
C GLY A 83 4.43 -6.62 10.39
N VAL A 84 3.85 -7.80 10.18
CA VAL A 84 4.44 -8.85 9.33
C VAL A 84 4.68 -8.33 7.91
N ALA A 85 3.70 -7.66 7.32
CA ALA A 85 3.84 -7.07 5.99
C ALA A 85 5.04 -6.13 5.90
N VAL A 86 5.20 -5.23 6.88
CA VAL A 86 6.28 -4.24 6.86
C VAL A 86 7.64 -4.89 7.11
N MET A 87 7.74 -5.87 7.99
CA MET A 87 8.98 -6.64 8.16
C MET A 87 9.43 -7.30 6.86
N LEU A 88 8.51 -8.00 6.17
CA LEU A 88 8.79 -8.62 4.89
C LEU A 88 9.15 -7.60 3.81
N TRP A 89 8.49 -6.45 3.81
CA TRP A 89 8.74 -5.39 2.85
C TRP A 89 10.14 -4.77 3.03
N PHE A 90 10.53 -4.43 4.27
CA PHE A 90 11.86 -3.92 4.57
C PHE A 90 12.93 -4.97 4.24
N TYR A 91 12.68 -6.23 4.54
CA TYR A 91 13.55 -7.33 4.16
C TYR A 91 13.74 -7.42 2.64
N ALA A 92 12.67 -7.31 1.86
CA ALA A 92 12.73 -7.36 0.40
C ALA A 92 13.50 -6.17 -0.19
N MET A 93 13.25 -4.93 0.32
CA MET A 93 13.91 -3.72 -0.19
C MET A 93 15.44 -3.78 -0.13
N THR A 94 16.02 -4.53 0.82
CA THR A 94 17.46 -4.69 0.93
C THR A 94 18.01 -5.82 0.04
N ARG A 95 17.16 -6.62 -0.62
CA ARG A 95 17.57 -7.85 -1.34
C ARG A 95 17.23 -7.90 -2.81
N ILE A 96 16.25 -7.14 -3.26
CA ILE A 96 15.86 -7.10 -4.67
C ILE A 96 15.83 -5.67 -5.18
N PRO A 97 15.88 -5.45 -6.52
CA PRO A 97 15.84 -4.12 -7.12
C PRO A 97 14.59 -3.31 -6.76
N LEU A 98 14.73 -1.98 -6.69
CA LEU A 98 13.62 -1.06 -6.38
C LEU A 98 12.43 -1.24 -7.33
N ALA A 99 12.72 -1.42 -8.61
CA ALA A 99 11.70 -1.64 -9.63
C ALA A 99 10.88 -2.90 -9.35
N GLU A 100 11.53 -3.99 -8.92
CA GLU A 100 10.86 -5.25 -8.58
C GLU A 100 9.99 -5.10 -7.32
N VAL A 101 10.51 -4.46 -6.27
CA VAL A 101 9.72 -4.14 -5.07
C VAL A 101 8.46 -3.38 -5.44
N THR A 102 8.59 -2.34 -6.28
CA THR A 102 7.48 -1.49 -6.70
C THR A 102 6.47 -2.26 -7.56
N ALA A 103 6.94 -3.00 -8.56
CA ALA A 103 6.07 -3.78 -9.45
C ALA A 103 5.30 -4.88 -8.71
N MET A 104 5.97 -5.62 -7.83
CA MET A 104 5.32 -6.69 -7.06
C MET A 104 4.33 -6.16 -6.02
N ASN A 105 4.55 -4.94 -5.49
CA ASN A 105 3.60 -4.32 -4.57
C ASN A 105 2.23 -4.04 -5.22
N TYR A 106 2.17 -3.89 -6.54
CA TYR A 106 0.90 -3.76 -7.27
C TYR A 106 0.01 -5.01 -7.19
N MET A 107 0.51 -6.13 -6.68
CA MET A 107 -0.31 -7.30 -6.36
C MET A 107 -1.23 -7.12 -5.15
N THR A 108 -0.97 -6.16 -4.28
CA THR A 108 -1.78 -5.91 -3.08
C THR A 108 -3.29 -5.77 -3.37
N PRO A 109 -3.73 -4.95 -4.35
CA PRO A 109 -5.16 -4.86 -4.70
C PRO A 109 -5.76 -6.18 -5.20
N VAL A 110 -4.95 -7.04 -5.83
CA VAL A 110 -5.39 -8.37 -6.27
C VAL A 110 -5.75 -9.23 -5.06
N TYR A 111 -4.88 -9.26 -4.05
CA TYR A 111 -5.16 -9.98 -2.80
C TYR A 111 -6.33 -9.37 -2.02
N VAL A 112 -6.50 -8.04 -2.04
CA VAL A 112 -7.70 -7.38 -1.46
C VAL A 112 -8.95 -7.88 -2.15
N THR A 113 -8.97 -7.95 -3.48
CA THR A 113 -10.12 -8.42 -4.25
C THR A 113 -10.46 -9.87 -3.96
N LEU A 114 -9.45 -10.75 -3.93
CA LEU A 114 -9.61 -12.16 -3.56
C LEU A 114 -10.12 -12.32 -2.13
N GLY A 115 -9.52 -11.62 -1.18
CA GLY A 115 -9.92 -11.67 0.22
C GLY A 115 -11.33 -11.11 0.45
N ALA A 116 -11.74 -10.06 -0.27
CA ALA A 116 -13.11 -9.54 -0.20
C ALA A 116 -14.13 -10.59 -0.67
N ALA A 117 -13.81 -11.36 -1.71
CA ALA A 117 -14.66 -12.46 -2.15
C ALA A 117 -14.73 -13.60 -1.14
N LEU A 118 -13.59 -13.99 -0.58
CA LEU A 118 -13.52 -15.14 0.34
C LEU A 118 -14.11 -14.83 1.73
N PHE A 119 -13.86 -13.64 2.27
CA PHE A 119 -14.18 -13.31 3.66
C PHE A 119 -15.36 -12.35 3.81
N LEU A 120 -15.65 -11.53 2.78
CA LEU A 120 -16.75 -10.55 2.83
C LEU A 120 -17.93 -10.96 1.96
N GLY A 121 -17.88 -12.13 1.29
CA GLY A 121 -18.96 -12.66 0.45
C GLY A 121 -19.19 -11.85 -0.84
N GLU A 122 -18.22 -11.05 -1.29
CA GLU A 122 -18.33 -10.33 -2.55
C GLU A 122 -18.26 -11.30 -3.75
N LYS A 123 -19.17 -11.17 -4.71
CA LYS A 123 -19.20 -12.03 -5.89
C LYS A 123 -18.04 -11.67 -6.84
N LEU A 124 -17.22 -12.68 -7.18
CA LEU A 124 -16.20 -12.54 -8.21
C LEU A 124 -16.85 -12.69 -9.60
N ALA A 125 -17.07 -11.59 -10.28
CA ALA A 125 -17.47 -11.63 -11.69
C ALA A 125 -16.31 -12.20 -12.54
N PHE A 126 -16.64 -12.93 -13.61
CA PHE A 126 -15.66 -13.55 -14.53
C PHE A 126 -14.55 -12.58 -14.98
N ARG A 127 -14.91 -11.32 -15.25
CA ARG A 127 -13.96 -10.28 -15.67
C ARG A 127 -12.95 -9.92 -14.57
N ARG A 128 -13.35 -9.97 -13.29
CA ARG A 128 -12.41 -9.77 -12.16
C ARG A 128 -11.45 -10.94 -12.07
N LEU A 129 -11.95 -12.17 -12.24
CA LEU A 129 -11.11 -13.37 -12.25
C LEU A 129 -10.09 -13.31 -13.40
N ALA A 130 -10.51 -12.92 -14.60
CA ALA A 130 -9.60 -12.75 -15.74
C ALA A 130 -8.50 -11.71 -15.44
N ALA A 131 -8.85 -10.57 -14.85
CA ALA A 131 -7.86 -9.54 -14.48
C ALA A 131 -6.88 -10.05 -13.39
N ILE A 132 -7.35 -10.83 -12.43
CA ILE A 132 -6.49 -11.48 -11.43
C ILE A 132 -5.50 -12.43 -12.11
N LEU A 133 -5.94 -13.24 -13.06
CA LEU A 133 -5.06 -14.15 -13.82
C LEU A 133 -4.01 -13.35 -14.62
N VAL A 134 -4.40 -12.25 -15.26
CA VAL A 134 -3.46 -11.37 -15.97
C VAL A 134 -2.42 -10.77 -15.00
N ALA A 135 -2.82 -10.36 -13.81
CA ALA A 135 -1.88 -9.88 -12.80
C ALA A 135 -0.90 -10.97 -12.33
N LEU A 136 -1.38 -12.20 -12.14
CA LEU A 136 -0.51 -13.34 -11.79
C LEU A 136 0.49 -13.66 -12.91
N ILE A 137 0.09 -13.59 -14.19
CA ILE A 137 1.01 -13.70 -15.33
C ILE A 137 2.07 -12.60 -15.26
N GLY A 138 1.70 -11.36 -14.91
CA GLY A 138 2.65 -10.27 -14.71
C GLY A 138 3.70 -10.60 -13.64
N VAL A 139 3.31 -11.21 -12.51
CA VAL A 139 4.26 -11.69 -11.48
C VAL A 139 5.18 -12.77 -12.05
N LEU A 140 4.66 -13.74 -12.80
CA LEU A 140 5.49 -14.78 -13.41
C LEU A 140 6.48 -14.21 -14.41
N ILE A 141 6.12 -13.17 -15.16
CA ILE A 141 7.03 -12.44 -16.06
C ILE A 141 8.15 -11.73 -15.25
N ILE A 142 7.85 -11.19 -14.08
CA ILE A 142 8.87 -10.58 -13.21
C ILE A 142 9.78 -11.66 -12.62
N LEU A 143 9.21 -12.72 -12.06
CA LEU A 143 9.96 -13.76 -11.37
C LEU A 143 10.75 -14.68 -12.30
N ARG A 144 10.22 -14.97 -13.50
CA ARG A 144 10.81 -15.88 -14.50
C ARG A 144 11.36 -17.16 -13.90
N PRO A 145 10.54 -17.94 -13.16
CA PRO A 145 11.01 -19.16 -12.52
C PRO A 145 11.57 -20.13 -13.56
N GLY A 146 12.75 -20.69 -13.28
CA GLY A 146 13.47 -21.54 -14.23
C GLY A 146 14.46 -20.78 -15.15
N PHE A 147 14.33 -19.47 -15.32
CA PHE A 147 15.26 -18.63 -16.10
C PHE A 147 16.16 -17.77 -15.23
N ARG A 148 15.75 -17.49 -14.02
CA ARG A 148 16.55 -16.81 -13.00
C ARG A 148 16.23 -17.35 -11.60
N GLU A 149 17.13 -17.10 -10.65
CA GLU A 149 16.89 -17.46 -9.26
C GLU A 149 15.79 -16.59 -8.64
N VAL A 150 14.79 -17.22 -8.06
CA VAL A 150 13.77 -16.55 -7.25
C VAL A 150 14.30 -16.43 -5.83
N SER A 151 14.80 -15.25 -5.49
CA SER A 151 15.41 -15.00 -4.18
C SER A 151 14.36 -14.91 -3.05
N SER A 152 14.84 -15.01 -1.80
CA SER A 152 14.01 -14.81 -0.61
C SER A 152 13.35 -13.41 -0.57
N GLY A 153 13.95 -12.41 -1.21
CA GLY A 153 13.35 -11.06 -1.35
C GLY A 153 12.07 -11.05 -2.18
N HIS A 154 12.01 -11.84 -3.26
CA HIS A 154 10.79 -12.00 -4.06
C HIS A 154 9.68 -12.69 -3.27
N LEU A 155 10.02 -13.77 -2.54
CA LEU A 155 9.04 -14.48 -1.69
C LEU A 155 8.52 -13.55 -0.58
N ALA A 156 9.40 -12.74 0.01
CA ALA A 156 9.02 -11.72 0.99
C ALA A 156 8.05 -10.68 0.38
N MET A 157 8.25 -10.25 -0.88
CA MET A 157 7.31 -9.33 -1.55
C MET A 157 5.95 -9.96 -1.81
N LEU A 158 5.87 -11.24 -2.18
CA LEU A 158 4.58 -11.94 -2.30
C LEU A 158 3.87 -12.00 -0.94
N GLY A 159 4.61 -12.33 0.12
CA GLY A 159 4.10 -12.31 1.50
C GLY A 159 3.66 -10.91 1.93
N THR A 160 4.43 -9.88 1.57
CA THR A 160 4.08 -8.47 1.81
C THR A 160 2.74 -8.12 1.16
N ALA A 161 2.58 -8.37 -0.12
CA ALA A 161 1.37 -8.02 -0.86
C ALA A 161 0.14 -8.75 -0.30
N LEU A 162 0.28 -10.01 0.09
CA LEU A 162 -0.78 -10.80 0.73
C LEU A 162 -1.18 -10.22 2.09
N THR A 163 -0.21 -9.97 2.97
CA THR A 163 -0.46 -9.48 4.33
C THR A 163 -0.94 -8.01 4.33
N LEU A 164 -0.44 -7.16 3.43
CA LEU A 164 -1.01 -5.83 3.20
C LEU A 164 -2.46 -5.92 2.74
N GLY A 165 -2.76 -6.83 1.82
CA GLY A 165 -4.13 -7.10 1.37
C GLY A 165 -5.06 -7.44 2.54
N GLY A 166 -4.64 -8.33 3.43
CA GLY A 166 -5.36 -8.65 4.67
C GLY A 166 -5.56 -7.46 5.59
N SER A 167 -4.51 -6.65 5.79
CA SER A 167 -4.59 -5.41 6.57
C SER A 167 -5.57 -4.40 5.97
N TYR A 168 -5.63 -4.26 4.65
CA TYR A 168 -6.57 -3.36 3.98
C TYR A 168 -8.01 -3.85 4.05
N LEU A 169 -8.25 -5.16 4.06
CA LEU A 169 -9.58 -5.71 4.30
C LEU A 169 -10.07 -5.40 5.72
N LEU A 170 -9.21 -5.53 6.72
CA LEU A 170 -9.54 -5.14 8.10
C LEU A 170 -9.77 -3.62 8.20
N ALA A 171 -8.99 -2.81 7.48
CA ALA A 171 -9.24 -1.37 7.39
C ALA A 171 -10.64 -1.07 6.83
N LYS A 172 -11.05 -1.77 5.76
CA LYS A 172 -12.38 -1.61 5.15
C LYS A 172 -13.53 -1.88 6.14
N LEU A 173 -13.32 -2.82 7.06
CA LEU A 173 -14.30 -3.08 8.13
C LEU A 173 -14.32 -1.96 9.17
N LEU A 174 -13.14 -1.49 9.61
CA LEU A 174 -13.01 -0.47 10.66
C LEU A 174 -13.52 0.91 10.24
N VAL A 175 -13.27 1.34 8.99
CA VAL A 175 -13.71 2.68 8.50
C VAL A 175 -15.22 2.82 8.32
N ARG A 176 -16.00 1.74 8.50
CA ARG A 176 -17.47 1.84 8.46
C ARG A 176 -18.02 2.67 9.61
N ASP A 177 -17.42 2.51 10.80
CA ASP A 177 -17.92 3.05 12.04
C ASP A 177 -16.92 4.01 12.73
N ILE A 178 -15.68 4.05 12.27
CA ILE A 178 -14.58 4.78 12.90
C ILE A 178 -13.96 5.78 11.90
N PRO A 179 -13.68 7.04 12.32
CA PRO A 179 -13.07 8.03 11.45
C PRO A 179 -11.73 7.55 10.85
N PRO A 180 -11.47 7.78 9.55
CA PRO A 180 -10.25 7.31 8.89
C PRO A 180 -8.95 7.74 9.56
N SER A 181 -8.89 8.96 10.12
CA SER A 181 -7.74 9.45 10.88
C SER A 181 -7.42 8.60 12.10
N VAL A 182 -8.45 8.14 12.82
CA VAL A 182 -8.33 7.25 13.98
C VAL A 182 -7.87 5.86 13.53
N VAL A 183 -8.42 5.36 12.42
CA VAL A 183 -8.02 4.05 11.85
C VAL A 183 -6.56 4.02 11.43
N VAL A 184 -6.03 5.12 10.86
CA VAL A 184 -4.61 5.24 10.49
C VAL A 184 -3.73 5.39 11.72
N ALA A 185 -4.17 6.19 12.70
CA ALA A 185 -3.40 6.40 13.94
C ALA A 185 -3.25 5.10 14.73
N HIS A 186 -4.36 4.37 14.93
CA HIS A 186 -4.32 3.07 15.61
C HIS A 186 -3.49 2.03 14.84
N LEU A 187 -3.48 2.06 13.50
CA LEU A 187 -2.55 1.22 12.74
C LEU A 187 -1.11 1.45 13.18
N SER A 188 -0.66 2.71 13.21
CA SER A 188 0.72 3.03 13.59
C SER A 188 1.04 2.59 15.02
N ILE A 189 0.12 2.81 15.96
CA ILE A 189 0.29 2.38 17.36
C ILE A 189 0.39 0.86 17.46
N TRP A 190 -0.58 0.13 16.88
CA TRP A 190 -0.62 -1.33 16.98
C TRP A 190 0.50 -2.03 16.21
N VAL A 191 0.94 -1.47 15.07
CA VAL A 191 2.14 -1.98 14.37
C VAL A 191 3.39 -1.76 15.21
N THR A 192 3.55 -0.58 15.83
CA THR A 192 4.67 -0.33 16.75
C THR A 192 4.69 -1.37 17.86
N LEU A 193 3.56 -1.61 18.53
CA LEU A 193 3.45 -2.60 19.60
C LEU A 193 3.75 -4.03 19.11
N ALA A 194 3.22 -4.41 17.96
CA ALA A 194 3.44 -5.73 17.37
C ALA A 194 4.89 -6.00 16.99
N LEU A 195 5.65 -4.96 16.61
CA LEU A 195 7.04 -5.08 16.22
C LEU A 195 8.02 -5.11 17.41
N ILE A 196 7.62 -4.68 18.62
CA ILE A 196 8.49 -4.64 19.80
C ILE A 196 9.26 -5.94 20.03
N PRO A 197 8.59 -7.12 20.17
CA PRO A 197 9.30 -8.35 20.51
C PRO A 197 10.33 -8.76 19.43
N PHE A 198 10.00 -8.53 18.18
CA PHE A 198 10.90 -8.83 17.06
C PHE A 198 12.08 -7.86 16.99
N ALA A 199 11.84 -6.56 17.23
CA ALA A 199 12.89 -5.55 17.25
C ALA A 199 13.88 -5.76 18.39
N ILE A 200 13.39 -6.17 19.58
CA ILE A 200 14.26 -6.49 20.73
C ILE A 200 15.18 -7.66 20.40
N ALA A 201 14.67 -8.69 19.71
CA ALA A 201 15.44 -9.89 19.37
C ALA A 201 16.64 -9.62 18.44
N VAL A 202 16.54 -8.57 17.60
CA VAL A 202 17.58 -8.21 16.61
C VAL A 202 18.21 -6.85 16.91
N TRP A 203 18.05 -6.34 18.14
CA TRP A 203 18.41 -4.98 18.49
C TRP A 203 19.92 -4.73 18.40
N SER A 204 20.28 -3.72 17.65
CA SER A 204 21.61 -3.11 17.64
C SER A 204 21.47 -1.59 17.87
N PRO A 205 22.36 -0.95 18.64
CA PRO A 205 22.28 0.50 18.86
C PRO A 205 22.29 1.26 17.53
N PRO A 206 21.22 2.03 17.18
CA PRO A 206 21.20 2.79 15.95
C PRO A 206 22.16 3.98 16.01
N THR A 207 22.80 4.31 14.91
CA THR A 207 23.57 5.54 14.77
C THR A 207 22.63 6.76 14.59
N LEU A 208 23.15 7.98 14.84
CA LEU A 208 22.40 9.21 14.54
C LEU A 208 22.01 9.31 13.06
N ARG A 209 22.86 8.79 12.16
CA ARG A 209 22.55 8.72 10.73
C ARG A 209 21.35 7.81 10.47
N ASP A 210 21.31 6.63 11.08
CA ASP A 210 20.20 5.68 10.92
C ASP A 210 18.88 6.29 11.41
N ILE A 211 18.90 6.93 12.58
CA ILE A 211 17.73 7.63 13.12
C ILE A 211 17.27 8.74 12.17
N GLY A 212 18.20 9.55 11.64
CA GLY A 212 17.90 10.61 10.69
C GLY A 212 17.28 10.07 9.39
N VAL A 213 17.86 9.01 8.83
CA VAL A 213 17.32 8.37 7.61
C VAL A 213 15.93 7.79 7.89
N LEU A 214 15.74 7.08 9.00
CA LEU A 214 14.43 6.49 9.36
C LEU A 214 13.37 7.54 9.68
N PHE A 215 13.76 8.70 10.21
CA PHE A 215 12.85 9.83 10.37
C PHE A 215 12.39 10.39 9.02
N LEU A 216 13.31 10.50 8.05
CA LEU A 216 12.95 10.85 6.66
C LEU A 216 12.05 9.79 6.03
N VAL A 217 12.35 8.50 6.23
CA VAL A 217 11.48 7.38 5.79
C VAL A 217 10.07 7.56 6.35
N ALA A 218 9.93 7.84 7.65
CA ALA A 218 8.63 8.07 8.29
C ALA A 218 7.91 9.30 7.72
N SER A 219 8.66 10.39 7.46
CA SER A 219 8.15 11.63 6.88
C SER A 219 7.59 11.41 5.47
N PHE A 220 8.39 10.80 4.58
CA PHE A 220 7.97 10.52 3.20
C PHE A 220 6.83 9.49 3.13
N ALA A 221 6.82 8.49 4.02
CA ALA A 221 5.71 7.56 4.12
C ALA A 221 4.40 8.27 4.50
N THR A 222 4.45 9.15 5.50
CA THR A 222 3.28 9.91 5.96
C THR A 222 2.82 10.90 4.88
N ALA A 223 3.75 11.64 4.27
CA ALA A 223 3.46 12.54 3.17
C ALA A 223 2.85 11.82 1.97
N GLY A 224 3.39 10.66 1.57
CA GLY A 224 2.87 9.84 0.48
C GLY A 224 1.43 9.39 0.73
N HIS A 225 1.11 8.90 1.93
CA HIS A 225 -0.26 8.54 2.30
C HIS A 225 -1.20 9.75 2.34
N TYR A 226 -0.72 10.89 2.81
CA TYR A 226 -1.49 12.14 2.82
C TYR A 226 -1.79 12.61 1.40
N PHE A 227 -0.80 12.68 0.52
CA PHE A 227 -0.97 13.05 -0.89
C PHE A 227 -1.89 12.08 -1.63
N MET A 228 -1.76 10.77 -1.38
CA MET A 228 -2.67 9.78 -1.93
C MET A 228 -4.12 10.04 -1.51
N THR A 229 -4.34 10.40 -0.25
CA THR A 229 -5.67 10.74 0.25
C THR A 229 -6.23 11.98 -0.47
N LEU A 230 -5.42 13.04 -0.63
CA LEU A 230 -5.80 14.24 -1.39
C LEU A 230 -6.11 13.92 -2.85
N ALA A 231 -5.33 13.02 -3.47
CA ALA A 231 -5.59 12.57 -4.84
C ALA A 231 -6.98 11.93 -4.98
N LEU A 232 -7.30 11.00 -4.08
CA LEU A 232 -8.58 10.28 -4.09
C LEU A 232 -9.79 11.17 -3.72
N GLN A 233 -9.57 12.22 -2.95
CA GLN A 233 -10.59 13.24 -2.69
C GLN A 233 -10.83 14.13 -3.91
N ALA A 234 -9.77 14.45 -4.67
CA ALA A 234 -9.86 15.37 -5.81
C ALA A 234 -10.39 14.70 -7.08
N ALA A 235 -10.15 13.39 -7.27
CA ALA A 235 -10.53 12.69 -8.50
C ALA A 235 -10.86 11.21 -8.26
N PRO A 236 -11.70 10.61 -9.12
CA PRO A 236 -11.99 9.17 -9.07
C PRO A 236 -10.72 8.33 -9.24
N VAL A 237 -10.70 7.14 -8.63
CA VAL A 237 -9.60 6.17 -8.73
C VAL A 237 -9.23 5.86 -10.18
N ALA A 238 -10.23 5.73 -11.06
CA ALA A 238 -10.00 5.47 -12.50
C ALA A 238 -9.13 6.54 -13.20
N VAL A 239 -9.10 7.77 -12.67
CA VAL A 239 -8.27 8.87 -13.20
C VAL A 239 -6.88 8.87 -12.57
N THR A 240 -6.79 8.57 -11.27
CA THR A 240 -5.53 8.64 -10.52
C THR A 240 -4.69 7.36 -10.66
N GLN A 241 -5.32 6.21 -10.86
CA GLN A 241 -4.65 4.92 -10.95
C GLN A 241 -3.57 4.84 -12.05
N PRO A 242 -3.78 5.33 -13.29
CA PRO A 242 -2.74 5.30 -14.32
C PRO A 242 -1.48 6.09 -13.94
N VAL A 243 -1.61 7.12 -13.08
CA VAL A 243 -0.47 7.93 -12.62
C VAL A 243 0.46 7.11 -11.72
N THR A 244 -0.04 6.08 -11.05
CA THR A 244 0.81 5.19 -10.24
C THR A 244 1.84 4.43 -11.07
N PHE A 245 1.64 4.30 -12.39
CA PHE A 245 2.65 3.72 -13.29
C PHE A 245 3.97 4.52 -13.28
N LEU A 246 3.88 5.85 -13.12
CA LEU A 246 5.07 6.69 -13.02
C LEU A 246 5.94 6.31 -11.81
N GLN A 247 5.37 5.74 -10.76
CA GLN A 247 6.12 5.23 -9.62
C GLN A 247 7.10 4.12 -10.04
N LEU A 248 6.69 3.20 -10.92
CA LEU A 248 7.58 2.15 -11.44
C LEU A 248 8.72 2.75 -12.29
N ILE A 249 8.41 3.74 -13.13
CA ILE A 249 9.42 4.46 -13.93
C ILE A 249 10.44 5.12 -13.00
N TRP A 250 9.98 5.87 -11.99
CA TRP A 250 10.87 6.53 -11.03
C TRP A 250 11.66 5.53 -10.20
N ALA A 251 11.04 4.42 -9.75
CA ALA A 251 11.76 3.37 -9.03
C ALA A 251 12.86 2.75 -9.89
N THR A 252 12.62 2.53 -11.18
CA THR A 252 13.61 2.02 -12.12
C THR A 252 14.75 3.03 -12.33
N ILE A 253 14.44 4.30 -12.51
CA ILE A 253 15.44 5.37 -12.69
C ILE A 253 16.30 5.51 -11.43
N VAL A 254 15.69 5.60 -10.25
CA VAL A 254 16.42 5.72 -8.97
C VAL A 254 17.25 4.46 -8.70
N GLY A 255 16.70 3.27 -8.98
CA GLY A 255 17.44 1.99 -8.88
C GLY A 255 18.70 2.02 -9.75
N ALA A 256 18.57 2.41 -11.00
CA ALA A 256 19.68 2.45 -11.94
C ALA A 256 20.72 3.54 -11.59
N LEU A 257 20.29 4.77 -11.30
CA LEU A 257 21.20 5.91 -11.10
C LEU A 257 21.84 5.95 -9.72
N VAL A 258 21.11 5.56 -8.66
CA VAL A 258 21.57 5.67 -7.27
C VAL A 258 22.17 4.36 -6.75
N PHE A 259 21.55 3.24 -7.12
CA PHE A 259 21.96 1.91 -6.63
C PHE A 259 22.68 1.07 -7.68
N HIS A 260 22.90 1.61 -8.90
CA HIS A 260 23.53 0.92 -10.01
C HIS A 260 22.87 -0.41 -10.38
N GLU A 261 21.53 -0.48 -10.21
CA GLU A 261 20.74 -1.64 -10.56
C GLU A 261 20.55 -1.74 -12.06
N SER A 262 20.63 -2.95 -12.60
CA SER A 262 20.34 -3.18 -14.02
C SER A 262 18.85 -2.98 -14.31
N VAL A 263 18.54 -2.25 -15.37
CA VAL A 263 17.16 -2.10 -15.82
C VAL A 263 16.71 -3.39 -16.50
N ASP A 264 15.78 -4.09 -15.89
CA ASP A 264 15.20 -5.32 -16.39
C ASP A 264 13.88 -5.04 -17.12
N ILE A 265 13.89 -5.21 -18.44
CA ILE A 265 12.70 -4.99 -19.29
C ILE A 265 11.51 -5.89 -18.89
N TRP A 266 11.78 -7.07 -18.38
CA TRP A 266 10.73 -8.00 -17.94
C TRP A 266 10.04 -7.52 -16.66
N VAL A 267 10.76 -6.80 -15.78
CA VAL A 267 10.18 -6.15 -14.60
C VAL A 267 9.25 -5.03 -15.04
N VAL A 268 9.66 -4.23 -16.02
CA VAL A 268 8.82 -3.16 -16.59
C VAL A 268 7.58 -3.76 -17.27
N ALA A 269 7.76 -4.79 -18.09
CA ALA A 269 6.66 -5.45 -18.79
C ALA A 269 5.67 -6.11 -17.81
N GLY A 270 6.16 -6.90 -16.85
CA GLY A 270 5.32 -7.57 -15.84
C GLY A 270 4.62 -6.58 -14.92
N GLY A 271 5.32 -5.52 -14.46
CA GLY A 271 4.75 -4.46 -13.64
C GLY A 271 3.66 -3.68 -14.38
N THR A 272 3.86 -3.39 -15.66
CA THR A 272 2.85 -2.77 -16.53
C THR A 272 1.61 -3.66 -16.66
N LEU A 273 1.81 -4.96 -16.84
CA LEU A 273 0.70 -5.91 -16.97
C LEU A 273 -0.12 -6.00 -15.67
N ILE A 274 0.56 -6.08 -14.50
CA ILE A 274 -0.10 -6.07 -13.18
C ILE A 274 -0.91 -4.78 -13.01
N LEU A 275 -0.29 -3.63 -13.27
CA LEU A 275 -0.94 -2.34 -13.08
C LEU A 275 -2.15 -2.17 -14.01
N THR A 276 -2.05 -2.63 -15.27
CA THR A 276 -3.17 -2.61 -16.22
C THR A 276 -4.34 -3.45 -15.71
N ALA A 277 -4.07 -4.66 -15.21
CA ALA A 277 -5.08 -5.54 -14.63
C ALA A 277 -5.75 -4.89 -13.39
N VAL A 278 -4.98 -4.32 -12.49
CA VAL A 278 -5.49 -3.62 -11.28
C VAL A 278 -6.30 -2.39 -11.66
N SER A 279 -5.82 -1.60 -12.61
CA SER A 279 -6.55 -0.42 -13.13
C SER A 279 -7.90 -0.81 -13.74
N PHE A 280 -7.94 -1.93 -14.48
CA PHE A 280 -9.18 -2.47 -15.02
C PHE A 280 -10.17 -2.89 -13.93
N ILE A 281 -9.71 -3.57 -12.87
CA ILE A 281 -10.55 -3.94 -11.72
C ILE A 281 -11.15 -2.68 -11.09
N SER A 282 -10.31 -1.69 -10.77
CA SER A 282 -10.70 -0.45 -10.09
C SER A 282 -11.68 0.38 -10.94
N TRP A 283 -11.42 0.50 -12.24
CA TRP A 283 -12.31 1.20 -13.18
C TRP A 283 -13.67 0.51 -13.27
N ARG A 284 -13.67 -0.82 -13.34
CA ARG A 284 -14.92 -1.60 -13.43
C ARG A 284 -15.78 -1.48 -12.18
N GLU A 285 -15.15 -1.52 -11.00
CA GLU A 285 -15.86 -1.29 -9.73
C GLU A 285 -16.49 0.10 -9.67
N ALA A 286 -15.75 1.12 -10.08
CA ALA A 286 -16.27 2.49 -10.14
C ALA A 286 -17.47 2.63 -11.09
N MET A 287 -17.48 1.89 -12.21
CA MET A 287 -18.63 1.88 -13.14
C MET A 287 -19.86 1.18 -12.57
N LEU A 288 -19.68 0.06 -11.87
CA LEU A 288 -20.79 -0.69 -11.27
C LEU A 288 -21.43 0.13 -10.15
N ASN A 289 -20.64 0.71 -9.26
CA ASN A 289 -21.17 1.57 -8.19
C ASN A 289 -21.97 2.78 -8.71
N LYS A 290 -21.62 3.33 -9.89
CA LYS A 290 -22.41 4.39 -10.52
C LYS A 290 -23.78 3.92 -11.01
N ARG A 291 -23.88 2.67 -11.49
CA ARG A 291 -25.17 2.11 -11.97
C ARG A 291 -26.14 1.87 -10.83
N ASP A 292 -25.65 1.44 -9.67
CA ASP A 292 -26.48 1.15 -8.49
C ASP A 292 -27.00 2.44 -7.81
N VAL A 293 -26.38 3.60 -8.06
CA VAL A 293 -26.77 4.91 -7.50
C VAL A 293 -27.73 5.67 -8.42
N THR A 294 -27.82 5.30 -9.71
CA THR A 294 -28.76 5.97 -10.64
C THR A 294 -30.09 5.23 -10.61
N PRO A 295 -31.19 5.78 -10.02
CA PRO A 295 -32.52 5.17 -10.11
C PRO A 295 -32.90 4.99 -11.58
N SER A 296 -33.47 3.84 -11.94
CA SER A 296 -34.02 3.65 -13.29
C SER A 296 -35.08 4.71 -13.52
N ALA A 297 -34.89 5.56 -14.52
CA ALA A 297 -35.87 6.61 -14.92
C ALA A 297 -37.19 6.03 -15.42
N PHE A 298 -37.35 4.70 -15.42
CA PHE A 298 -38.50 3.94 -15.85
C PHE A 298 -38.99 2.96 -14.77
N ALA A 299 -39.35 3.45 -13.58
CA ALA A 299 -40.28 2.71 -12.74
C ALA A 299 -41.72 3.13 -13.13
N PRO A 300 -42.57 2.24 -13.64
CA PRO A 300 -43.98 2.61 -13.87
C PRO A 300 -44.62 2.97 -12.52
N LYS A 301 -45.23 4.15 -12.46
CA LYS A 301 -46.09 4.54 -11.34
C LYS A 301 -47.26 3.56 -11.31
N ALA A 302 -47.30 2.70 -10.26
CA ALA A 302 -48.49 1.93 -9.90
C ALA A 302 -49.56 2.85 -9.26
#